data_f8593facc1c14bccd594671898502809
#
_entry.id   f8593facc1c14bccd594671898502809
#
_cell.length_a   1.000
_cell.length_b   1.000
_cell.length_c   1.000
_cell.angle_alpha   90.00
_cell.angle_beta   90.00
_cell.angle_gamma   90.00
#
_symmetry.space_group_name_H-M   'P 1'
#
loop_
_entity.id
_entity.type
_entity.pdbx_description
1 polymer ?
#
loop_
_entity_poly.entity_id
_entity_poly.type
_entity_poly.pdbx_seq_one_letter_code
_entity_poly.pdbx_strand_id
1 'polypeptide(L)'
;MTREEWTRDLILTGYVDERGAYTISNIKSAPNGEFGMAMLCVKGEELSIYDTDFSAKPGRLMYTIRLPEITDVRLSTFALHPTLKFTYQNFRWSFMAGFGKKLPISELFASLAGAKTR
;
A
#
# COMPACT_ATOMS: atom_id res chain seq x y z
N MET A 1 4.47 -2.72 20.09
CA MET A 1 3.09 -2.53 19.63
C MET A 1 2.71 -3.66 18.68
N THR A 2 1.57 -4.29 18.89
CA THR A 2 1.10 -5.37 18.02
C THR A 2 0.52 -4.80 16.73
N ARG A 3 0.33 -5.67 15.72
CA ARG A 3 -0.32 -5.28 14.48
C ARG A 3 -1.74 -4.76 14.72
N GLU A 4 -2.47 -5.38 15.65
CA GLU A 4 -3.83 -4.96 15.97
C GLU A 4 -3.84 -3.55 16.58
N GLU A 5 -2.88 -3.24 17.42
CA GLU A 5 -2.74 -1.92 18.01
C GLU A 5 -2.39 -0.88 16.95
N TRP A 6 -1.49 -1.21 16.03
CA TRP A 6 -1.14 -0.36 14.90
C TRP A 6 -2.35 -0.07 14.02
N THR A 7 -3.12 -1.13 13.70
CA THR A 7 -4.31 -1.00 12.85
C THR A 7 -5.33 -0.08 13.52
N ARG A 8 -5.57 -0.30 14.81
CA ARG A 8 -6.51 0.52 15.57
C ARG A 8 -6.08 1.99 15.58
N ASP A 9 -4.80 2.23 15.78
CA ASP A 9 -4.26 3.58 15.81
C ASP A 9 -4.44 4.29 14.46
N LEU A 10 -4.17 3.59 13.36
CA LEU A 10 -4.35 4.14 12.02
C LEU A 10 -5.82 4.43 11.71
N ILE A 11 -6.73 3.60 12.20
CA ILE A 11 -8.17 3.83 12.05
C ILE A 11 -8.57 5.07 12.85
N LEU A 12 -8.16 5.16 14.10
CA LEU A 12 -8.52 6.27 14.98
C LEU A 12 -7.97 7.61 14.50
N THR A 13 -6.78 7.60 13.92
CA THR A 13 -6.15 8.81 13.40
C THR A 13 -6.59 9.16 11.98
N GLY A 14 -7.40 8.30 11.36
CA GLY A 14 -8.01 8.58 10.07
C GLY A 14 -7.15 8.26 8.85
N TYR A 15 -6.05 7.53 9.00
CA TYR A 15 -5.23 7.13 7.87
C TYR A 15 -5.85 6.00 7.06
N VAL A 16 -6.57 5.10 7.72
CA VAL A 16 -7.30 4.03 7.06
C VAL A 16 -8.73 3.99 7.58
N ASP A 17 -9.62 3.34 6.84
CA ASP A 17 -10.99 3.13 7.29
C ASP A 17 -11.12 1.82 8.08
N GLU A 18 -12.35 1.40 8.34
CA GLU A 18 -12.64 0.23 9.18
C GLU A 18 -12.07 -1.08 8.65
N ARG A 19 -11.77 -1.15 7.35
CA ARG A 19 -11.15 -2.34 6.77
C ARG A 19 -9.73 -2.56 7.31
N GLY A 20 -9.07 -1.51 7.77
CA GLY A 20 -7.72 -1.60 8.31
C GLY A 20 -6.67 -2.01 7.29
N ALA A 21 -6.85 -1.64 6.03
CA ALA A 21 -5.96 -2.07 4.96
C ALA A 21 -4.78 -1.12 4.80
N TYR A 22 -3.61 -1.58 5.22
CA TYR A 22 -2.36 -0.83 5.05
C TYR A 22 -1.20 -1.79 4.95
N THR A 23 -0.10 -1.30 4.39
CA THR A 23 1.15 -2.04 4.40
C THR A 23 2.33 -1.09 4.34
N ILE A 24 3.47 -1.55 4.83
CA ILE A 24 4.75 -0.86 4.68
C ILE A 24 5.56 -1.66 3.67
N SER A 25 6.02 -0.99 2.63
CA SER A 25 6.78 -1.65 1.58
C SER A 25 7.78 -0.67 0.99
N ASN A 26 8.62 -1.17 0.08
CA ASN A 26 9.59 -0.33 -0.61
C ASN A 26 9.06 0.01 -1.99
N ILE A 27 9.08 1.29 -2.33
CA ILE A 27 8.76 1.75 -3.67
C ILE A 27 9.86 1.26 -4.60
N LYS A 28 9.47 0.55 -5.67
CA LYS A 28 10.39 0.11 -6.72
C LYS A 28 10.19 0.90 -8.01
N SER A 29 8.98 1.43 -8.23
CA SER A 29 8.69 2.24 -9.40
C SER A 29 7.57 3.23 -9.06
N ALA A 30 7.84 4.51 -9.24
CA ALA A 30 6.89 5.60 -9.04
C ALA A 30 7.17 6.69 -10.07
N PRO A 31 6.15 7.53 -10.40
CA PRO A 31 6.26 8.44 -11.56
C PRO A 31 7.44 9.44 -11.52
N ASN A 32 7.81 9.89 -10.33
CA ASN A 32 8.90 10.87 -10.20
C ASN A 32 10.21 10.22 -9.73
N GLY A 33 10.31 8.89 -9.83
CA GLY A 33 11.53 8.19 -9.47
C GLY A 33 11.74 7.98 -7.99
N GLU A 34 10.69 8.17 -7.17
CA GLU A 34 10.80 7.92 -5.73
C GLU A 34 11.12 6.45 -5.47
N PHE A 35 11.82 6.21 -4.38
CA PHE A 35 12.16 4.86 -3.93
C PHE A 35 12.28 4.88 -2.41
N GLY A 36 12.36 3.70 -1.81
CA GLY A 36 12.53 3.57 -0.37
C GLY A 36 11.24 3.21 0.34
N MET A 37 11.26 3.28 1.66
CA MET A 37 10.13 2.86 2.49
C MET A 37 8.95 3.79 2.33
N ALA A 38 7.78 3.19 2.16
CA ALA A 38 6.52 3.92 2.07
C ALA A 38 5.43 3.16 2.80
N MET A 39 4.44 3.89 3.31
CA MET A 39 3.24 3.31 3.90
C MET A 39 2.08 3.53 2.95
N LEU A 40 1.42 2.44 2.56
CA LEU A 40 0.28 2.43 1.69
C LEU A 40 -0.97 2.25 2.56
N CYS A 41 -1.91 3.19 2.47
CA CYS A 41 -3.12 3.19 3.29
C CYS A 41 -4.34 3.29 2.38
N VAL A 42 -5.32 2.40 2.58
CA VAL A 42 -6.58 2.42 1.84
C VAL A 42 -7.66 3.03 2.72
N LYS A 43 -8.33 4.05 2.21
CA LYS A 43 -9.45 4.69 2.88
C LYS A 43 -10.51 5.04 1.84
N GLY A 44 -11.69 4.44 1.99
CA GLY A 44 -12.74 4.61 1.00
C GLY A 44 -12.29 4.11 -0.36
N GLU A 45 -12.33 4.97 -1.36
CA GLU A 45 -11.90 4.65 -2.72
C GLU A 45 -10.53 5.22 -3.05
N GLU A 46 -9.73 5.53 -2.02
CA GLU A 46 -8.41 6.13 -2.22
C GLU A 46 -7.31 5.28 -1.62
N LEU A 47 -6.21 5.18 -2.34
CA LEU A 47 -4.95 4.66 -1.85
C LEU A 47 -4.02 5.84 -1.63
N SER A 48 -3.65 6.08 -0.38
CA SER A 48 -2.71 7.15 -0.02
C SER A 48 -1.34 6.55 0.24
N ILE A 49 -0.32 7.19 -0.30
CA ILE A 49 1.07 6.74 -0.16
C ILE A 49 1.83 7.79 0.62
N TYR A 50 2.31 7.40 1.80
CA TYR A 50 3.07 8.27 2.69
C TYR A 50 4.53 7.81 2.72
N ASP A 51 5.47 8.75 2.83
CA ASP A 51 6.81 8.33 3.18
C ASP A 51 6.82 7.80 4.62
N THR A 52 7.78 6.97 4.93
CA THR A 52 7.94 6.45 6.28
C THR A 52 9.40 6.08 6.52
N ASP A 53 9.70 5.74 7.76
CA ASP A 53 11.04 5.31 8.16
C ASP A 53 10.90 4.08 9.08
N PHE A 54 11.96 3.78 9.82
CA PHE A 54 11.94 2.62 10.71
C PHE A 54 10.98 2.77 11.88
N SER A 55 10.44 3.98 12.13
CA SER A 55 9.39 4.16 13.15
C SER A 55 8.04 3.58 12.70
N ALA A 56 7.90 3.32 11.39
CA ALA A 56 6.69 2.77 10.79
C ALA A 56 5.45 3.64 11.01
N LYS A 57 5.63 4.95 11.03
CA LYS A 57 4.52 5.92 11.13
C LYS A 57 4.37 6.65 9.82
N PRO A 58 3.13 7.00 9.42
CA PRO A 58 2.95 7.79 8.20
C PRO A 58 3.64 9.14 8.34
N GLY A 59 4.47 9.46 7.37
CA GLY A 59 5.12 10.76 7.31
C GLY A 59 4.36 11.69 6.37
N ARG A 60 5.07 12.23 5.35
CA ARG A 60 4.47 13.14 4.39
C ARG A 60 3.66 12.37 3.36
N LEU A 61 2.48 12.88 3.01
CA LEU A 61 1.68 12.34 1.93
C LEU A 61 2.38 12.61 0.59
N MET A 62 2.68 11.55 -0.15
CA MET A 62 3.36 11.66 -1.44
C MET A 62 2.39 11.59 -2.60
N TYR A 63 1.42 10.68 -2.54
CA TYR A 63 0.45 10.46 -3.61
C TYR A 63 -0.90 10.06 -3.05
N THR A 64 -1.96 10.47 -3.74
CA THR A 64 -3.31 9.94 -3.53
C THR A 64 -3.78 9.36 -4.85
N ILE A 65 -4.14 8.08 -4.86
CA ILE A 65 -4.52 7.33 -6.04
C ILE A 65 -5.96 6.88 -5.88
N ARG A 66 -6.78 7.08 -6.91
CA ARG A 66 -8.17 6.64 -6.88
C ARG A 66 -8.26 5.16 -7.28
N LEU A 67 -8.74 4.33 -6.37
CA LEU A 67 -8.84 2.89 -6.59
C LEU A 67 -9.64 2.51 -7.86
N PRO A 68 -10.78 3.17 -8.17
CA PRO A 68 -11.51 2.81 -9.39
C PRO A 68 -10.73 3.04 -10.69
N GLU A 69 -9.69 3.86 -10.65
CA GLU A 69 -8.88 4.17 -11.83
C GLU A 69 -7.65 3.29 -11.97
N ILE A 70 -7.40 2.42 -10.99
CA ILE A 70 -6.30 1.47 -11.05
C ILE A 70 -6.66 0.32 -11.97
N THR A 71 -5.73 -0.10 -12.81
CA THR A 71 -5.90 -1.25 -13.71
C THR A 71 -4.73 -2.20 -13.57
N ASP A 72 -4.93 -3.43 -14.04
CA ASP A 72 -3.90 -4.46 -14.14
C ASP A 72 -3.16 -4.67 -12.81
N VAL A 73 -3.95 -4.88 -11.74
CA VAL A 73 -3.41 -5.13 -10.41
C VAL A 73 -2.87 -6.54 -10.35
N ARG A 74 -1.61 -6.69 -9.94
CA ARG A 74 -0.96 -7.98 -9.82
C ARG A 74 -0.20 -8.09 -8.52
N LEU A 75 -0.29 -9.24 -7.88
CA LEU A 75 0.53 -9.60 -6.73
C LEU A 75 1.35 -10.82 -7.12
N SER A 76 2.66 -10.70 -7.03
CA SER A 76 3.56 -11.82 -7.31
C SER A 76 4.51 -12.00 -6.16
N THR A 77 5.11 -13.19 -6.05
CA THR A 77 6.14 -13.48 -5.08
C THR A 77 7.37 -13.95 -5.84
N PHE A 78 8.45 -13.19 -5.70
CA PHE A 78 9.72 -13.56 -6.29
C PHE A 78 10.78 -13.52 -5.21
N ALA A 79 11.55 -14.62 -5.07
CA ALA A 79 12.62 -14.72 -4.07
C ALA A 79 12.13 -14.37 -2.66
N LEU A 80 10.92 -14.82 -2.30
CA LEU A 80 10.29 -14.60 -0.99
C LEU A 80 9.91 -13.14 -0.72
N HIS A 81 9.92 -12.28 -1.73
CA HIS A 81 9.50 -10.89 -1.60
C HIS A 81 8.21 -10.66 -2.37
N PRO A 82 7.06 -10.53 -1.68
CA PRO A 82 5.81 -10.17 -2.36
C PRO A 82 5.94 -8.81 -3.02
N THR A 83 5.50 -8.72 -4.27
CA THR A 83 5.54 -7.49 -5.04
C THR A 83 4.15 -7.16 -5.54
N LEU A 84 3.69 -5.96 -5.24
CA LEU A 84 2.42 -5.43 -5.74
C LEU A 84 2.70 -4.50 -6.90
N LYS A 85 2.05 -4.75 -8.03
CA LYS A 85 2.16 -3.90 -9.22
C LYS A 85 0.78 -3.53 -9.69
N PHE A 86 0.63 -2.31 -10.19
CA PHE A 86 -0.61 -1.87 -10.82
C PHE A 86 -0.31 -0.72 -11.78
N THR A 87 -1.26 -0.45 -12.66
CA THR A 87 -1.18 0.66 -13.60
C THR A 87 -2.15 1.76 -13.15
N TYR A 88 -1.66 2.98 -13.11
CA TYR A 88 -2.47 4.16 -12.79
C TYR A 88 -1.96 5.34 -13.62
N GLN A 89 -2.84 5.97 -14.34
CA GLN A 89 -2.52 7.11 -15.21
C GLN A 89 -1.35 6.79 -16.16
N ASN A 90 -1.44 5.64 -16.81
CA ASN A 90 -0.47 5.16 -17.79
C ASN A 90 0.93 4.89 -17.22
N PHE A 91 1.05 4.77 -15.91
CA PHE A 91 2.33 4.46 -15.27
C PHE A 91 2.22 3.16 -14.50
N ARG A 92 3.28 2.34 -14.58
CA ARG A 92 3.35 1.05 -13.89
C ARG A 92 4.01 1.23 -12.53
N TRP A 93 3.21 1.18 -11.48
CA TRP A 93 3.68 1.28 -10.10
C TRP A 93 4.15 -0.08 -9.61
N SER A 94 5.15 -0.08 -8.74
CA SER A 94 5.67 -1.32 -8.16
C SER A 94 6.10 -1.09 -6.71
N PHE A 95 5.64 -1.96 -5.83
CA PHE A 95 5.97 -1.95 -4.40
C PHE A 95 6.39 -3.35 -3.99
N MET A 96 7.48 -3.46 -3.22
CA MET A 96 7.97 -4.74 -2.75
C MET A 96 7.94 -4.79 -1.23
N ALA A 97 7.28 -5.80 -0.66
CA ALA A 97 7.31 -6.03 0.78
C ALA A 97 8.66 -6.60 1.18
N GLY A 98 9.07 -6.34 2.42
CA GLY A 98 10.26 -6.93 2.97
C GLY A 98 10.11 -8.44 3.19
N PHE A 99 11.22 -9.09 3.42
CA PHE A 99 11.26 -10.53 3.65
C PHE A 99 10.34 -10.90 4.81
N GLY A 100 9.50 -11.90 4.62
CA GLY A 100 8.59 -12.37 5.65
C GLY A 100 7.35 -11.52 5.90
N LYS A 101 7.16 -10.43 5.15
CA LYS A 101 6.02 -9.53 5.32
C LYS A 101 4.94 -9.76 4.27
N LYS A 102 4.62 -11.00 4.04
CA LYS A 102 3.70 -11.44 3.00
C LYS A 102 2.26 -11.02 3.25
N LEU A 103 1.80 -11.19 4.47
CA LEU A 103 0.39 -11.02 4.82
C LEU A 103 -0.12 -9.58 4.64
N PRO A 104 0.57 -8.55 5.12
CA PRO A 104 0.08 -7.19 4.96
C PRO A 104 -0.15 -6.76 3.51
N ILE A 105 0.78 -7.09 2.62
CA ILE A 105 0.63 -6.71 1.22
C ILE A 105 -0.47 -7.54 0.54
N SER A 106 -0.69 -8.77 0.99
CA SER A 106 -1.80 -9.59 0.48
C SER A 106 -3.15 -9.00 0.86
N GLU A 107 -3.29 -8.48 2.07
CA GLU A 107 -4.51 -7.81 2.50
C GLU A 107 -4.77 -6.56 1.68
N LEU A 108 -3.74 -5.78 1.42
CA LEU A 108 -3.86 -4.60 0.59
C LEU A 108 -4.26 -4.98 -0.84
N PHE A 109 -3.65 -6.01 -1.39
CA PHE A 109 -4.00 -6.52 -2.72
C PHE A 109 -5.47 -6.90 -2.79
N ALA A 110 -5.99 -7.59 -1.78
CA ALA A 110 -7.39 -7.97 -1.73
C ALA A 110 -8.30 -6.74 -1.73
N SER A 111 -7.94 -5.69 -1.01
CA SER A 111 -8.69 -4.43 -1.01
C SER A 111 -8.70 -3.79 -2.38
N LEU A 112 -7.57 -3.74 -3.05
CA LEU A 112 -7.48 -3.16 -4.40
C LEU A 112 -8.28 -3.99 -5.41
N ALA A 113 -8.15 -5.31 -5.35
CA ALA A 113 -8.88 -6.21 -6.23
C ALA A 113 -10.40 -6.09 -6.01
N GLY A 114 -10.84 -5.98 -4.75
CA GLY A 114 -12.24 -5.78 -4.41
C GLY A 114 -12.79 -4.48 -4.97
N ALA A 115 -12.00 -3.40 -4.93
CA ALA A 115 -12.41 -2.13 -5.52
C ALA A 115 -12.58 -2.24 -7.03
N LYS A 116 -11.75 -3.05 -7.69
CA LYS A 116 -11.79 -3.25 -9.13
C LYS A 116 -13.02 -4.04 -9.59
N THR A 117 -13.55 -4.90 -8.74
CA THR A 117 -14.67 -5.78 -9.12
C THR A 117 -16.04 -5.12 -8.97
N ARG A 118 -16.11 -3.92 -8.49
CA ARG A 118 -17.38 -3.20 -8.32
C ARG A 118 -17.95 -2.68 -9.62
#